data_b3acf0bd561aa6f7f547fc7768818973
#
_entry.id   b3acf0bd561aa6f7f547fc7768818973
#
_cell.length_a   1.000
_cell.length_b   1.000
_cell.length_c   1.000
_cell.angle_alpha   90.00
_cell.angle_beta   90.00
_cell.angle_gamma   90.00
#
_symmetry.space_group_name_H-M   'P 1'
#
loop_
_entity.id
_entity.type
_entity.pdbx_description
1 polymer ?
#
loop_
_entity_poly.entity_id
_entity_poly.type
_entity_poly.pdbx_seq_one_letter_code
_entity_poly.pdbx_strand_id
1 'polypeptide(L)'
;GLTGRPKQTLEQLGIPVTTVAVGRGGLTDLAIEAVKVDDFAFVRNSITAEVEVHGRGFADQAVQVVLKREGQVVAAKAATFASNDETQTVKFTFTPDQTGRFVYTVSVNVYPDEVVAENNTRSFALKVIRDRVRVLLVAGRPTWDERFLRGVLRADANVELISFYILRNQLDESGVADDQRELSLIPFP
;
A
#
# COMPACT_ATOMS: atom_id res chain seq x y z
N GLY A 1 4.20 -28.79 -7.66
CA GLY A 1 4.60 -28.26 -6.39
C GLY A 1 3.46 -28.35 -5.39
N LEU A 2 3.70 -28.96 -4.24
CA LEU A 2 2.70 -29.07 -3.15
C LEU A 2 2.60 -27.72 -2.45
N THR A 3 1.76 -26.83 -2.95
CA THR A 3 1.36 -25.56 -2.30
C THR A 3 0.13 -25.79 -1.42
N GLY A 4 0.21 -26.68 -0.45
CA GLY A 4 -0.84 -26.92 0.52
C GLY A 4 -0.21 -27.10 1.88
N ARG A 5 -0.91 -26.74 2.93
CA ARG A 5 -0.46 -26.90 4.31
C ARG A 5 -0.08 -28.36 4.58
N PRO A 6 1.22 -28.74 4.53
CA PRO A 6 1.64 -30.14 4.52
C PRO A 6 1.19 -30.88 5.78
N LYS A 7 1.06 -30.17 6.91
CA LYS A 7 0.60 -30.72 8.18
C LYS A 7 -0.84 -31.25 8.12
N GLN A 8 -1.75 -30.51 7.48
CA GLN A 8 -3.16 -30.92 7.35
C GLN A 8 -3.32 -32.14 6.41
N THR A 9 -2.52 -32.17 5.34
CA THR A 9 -2.54 -33.29 4.41
C THR A 9 -2.01 -34.58 5.07
N LEU A 10 -0.99 -34.50 5.90
CA LEU A 10 -0.44 -35.63 6.66
C LEU A 10 -1.41 -36.12 7.74
N GLU A 11 -2.12 -35.25 8.42
CA GLU A 11 -3.15 -35.64 9.41
C GLU A 11 -4.34 -36.37 8.77
N GLN A 12 -4.71 -36.04 7.54
CA GLN A 12 -5.78 -36.68 6.80
C GLN A 12 -5.42 -38.11 6.33
N LEU A 13 -4.14 -38.44 6.19
CA LEU A 13 -3.69 -39.77 5.76
C LEU A 13 -3.83 -40.83 6.84
N GLY A 14 -4.01 -40.45 8.12
CA GLY A 14 -4.20 -41.39 9.23
C GLY A 14 -3.05 -42.39 9.46
N ILE A 15 -1.87 -42.13 8.87
CA ILE A 15 -0.68 -42.97 8.99
C ILE A 15 0.33 -42.25 9.91
N PRO A 16 1.01 -42.97 10.80
CA PRO A 16 2.07 -42.36 11.60
C PRO A 16 3.25 -41.95 10.69
N VAL A 17 3.53 -40.66 10.64
CA VAL A 17 4.65 -40.11 9.85
C VAL A 17 5.73 -39.64 10.82
N THR A 18 6.91 -40.25 10.72
CA THR A 18 8.10 -39.82 11.44
C THR A 18 8.95 -38.98 10.51
N THR A 19 9.18 -37.71 10.87
CA THR A 19 10.07 -36.83 10.12
C THR A 19 11.42 -36.78 10.82
N VAL A 20 12.48 -36.99 10.07
CA VAL A 20 13.86 -36.85 10.55
C VAL A 20 14.46 -35.61 9.86
N ALA A 21 14.82 -34.60 10.65
CA ALA A 21 15.58 -33.47 10.12
C ALA A 21 17.03 -33.92 9.88
N VAL A 22 17.44 -33.89 8.62
CA VAL A 22 18.83 -34.20 8.22
C VAL A 22 19.47 -32.90 7.74
N GLY A 23 20.50 -32.44 8.42
CA GLY A 23 21.24 -31.24 8.06
C GLY A 23 22.45 -30.99 8.97
N ARG A 24 23.40 -30.20 8.52
CA ARG A 24 24.51 -29.73 9.37
C ARG A 24 23.98 -28.61 10.28
N GLY A 25 24.20 -28.75 11.59
CA GLY A 25 24.02 -27.61 12.52
C GLY A 25 25.04 -26.52 12.20
N GLY A 26 24.58 -25.28 12.10
CA GLY A 26 25.42 -24.12 11.79
C GLY A 26 25.27 -23.57 10.37
N LEU A 27 24.12 -23.82 9.74
CA LEU A 27 23.82 -23.20 8.44
C LEU A 27 23.49 -21.71 8.65
N THR A 28 24.13 -20.86 7.87
CA THR A 28 23.79 -19.44 7.77
C THR A 28 22.73 -19.24 6.72
N ASP A 29 21.71 -18.43 6.99
CA ASP A 29 20.63 -18.13 6.07
C ASP A 29 20.00 -16.77 6.40
N LEU A 30 19.78 -15.97 5.38
CA LEU A 30 19.00 -14.74 5.46
C LEU A 30 17.77 -14.89 4.59
N ALA A 31 16.61 -14.57 5.12
CA ALA A 31 15.37 -14.69 4.39
C ALA A 31 14.48 -13.45 4.57
N ILE A 32 13.85 -13.00 3.52
CA ILE A 32 12.75 -12.04 3.59
C ILE A 32 11.44 -12.84 3.72
N GLU A 33 10.96 -13.00 4.96
CA GLU A 33 9.79 -13.82 5.24
C GLU A 33 8.49 -13.16 4.79
N ALA A 34 8.34 -11.86 5.07
CA ALA A 34 7.14 -11.12 4.73
C ALA A 34 7.44 -9.66 4.39
N VAL A 35 6.59 -9.09 3.54
CA VAL A 35 6.49 -7.66 3.31
C VAL A 35 5.04 -7.26 3.53
N LYS A 36 4.80 -6.40 4.51
CA LYS A 36 3.49 -5.86 4.85
C LYS A 36 3.44 -4.41 4.42
N VAL A 37 2.54 -4.10 3.51
CA VAL A 37 2.33 -2.76 2.96
C VAL A 37 0.88 -2.65 2.53
N ASP A 38 0.32 -1.45 2.53
CA ASP A 38 -1.04 -1.22 2.03
C ASP A 38 -1.11 -1.49 0.52
N ASP A 39 -2.26 -1.94 0.04
CA ASP A 39 -2.48 -2.26 -1.38
C ASP A 39 -2.36 -1.03 -2.30
N PHE A 40 -2.54 0.16 -1.75
CA PHE A 40 -2.40 1.41 -2.48
C PHE A 40 -1.78 2.52 -1.63
N ALA A 41 -1.21 3.52 -2.30
CA ALA A 41 -0.70 4.74 -1.70
C ALA A 41 -1.22 5.96 -2.48
N PHE A 42 -1.22 7.12 -1.83
CA PHE A 42 -1.45 8.38 -2.51
C PHE A 42 -0.12 8.99 -2.96
N VAL A 43 -0.11 9.55 -4.18
CA VAL A 43 1.06 10.29 -4.68
C VAL A 43 1.40 11.45 -3.75
N ARG A 44 2.69 11.65 -3.47
CA ARG A 44 3.24 12.65 -2.55
C ARG A 44 2.87 12.45 -1.07
N ASN A 45 2.22 11.36 -0.71
CA ASN A 45 1.99 10.98 0.67
C ASN A 45 2.96 9.88 1.08
N SER A 46 3.40 9.96 2.33
CA SER A 46 4.31 8.98 2.89
C SER A 46 3.60 7.66 3.14
N ILE A 47 4.23 6.56 2.76
CA ILE A 47 3.77 5.19 3.04
C ILE A 47 4.89 4.42 3.74
N THR A 48 4.52 3.46 4.57
CA THR A 48 5.46 2.60 5.27
C THR A 48 5.27 1.15 4.85
N ALA A 49 6.35 0.51 4.42
CA ALA A 49 6.43 -0.93 4.21
C ALA A 49 7.19 -1.57 5.38
N GLU A 50 6.62 -2.57 6.01
CA GLU A 50 7.24 -3.36 7.06
C GLU A 50 7.78 -4.66 6.45
N VAL A 51 9.06 -4.91 6.62
CA VAL A 51 9.78 -6.05 6.07
C VAL A 51 10.25 -6.94 7.22
N GLU A 52 9.79 -8.18 7.24
CA GLU A 52 10.26 -9.19 8.19
C GLU A 52 11.46 -9.91 7.58
N VAL A 53 12.61 -9.75 8.21
CA VAL A 53 13.88 -10.37 7.80
C VAL A 53 14.28 -11.37 8.86
N HIS A 54 14.36 -12.63 8.48
CA HIS A 54 14.85 -13.71 9.34
C HIS A 54 16.34 -13.91 9.11
N GLY A 55 17.09 -13.96 10.19
CA GLY A 55 18.53 -14.20 10.17
C GLY A 55 18.89 -15.40 11.02
N ARG A 56 19.60 -16.37 10.41
CA ARG A 56 20.21 -17.49 11.10
C ARG A 56 21.72 -17.45 10.95
N GLY A 57 22.43 -17.49 12.07
CA GLY A 57 23.91 -17.41 12.07
C GLY A 57 24.46 -16.00 11.91
N PHE A 58 23.62 -14.95 12.10
CA PHE A 58 24.00 -13.54 11.95
C PHE A 58 23.94 -12.75 13.27
N ALA A 59 24.10 -13.42 14.43
CA ALA A 59 24.13 -12.72 15.72
C ALA A 59 25.19 -11.61 15.72
N ASP A 60 24.83 -10.45 16.26
CA ASP A 60 25.67 -9.25 16.37
C ASP A 60 26.18 -8.69 15.03
N GLN A 61 25.60 -9.12 13.90
CA GLN A 61 25.92 -8.61 12.57
C GLN A 61 24.83 -7.66 12.08
N ALA A 62 25.28 -6.58 11.44
CA ALA A 62 24.39 -5.64 10.74
C ALA A 62 24.28 -6.04 9.27
N VAL A 63 23.08 -6.40 8.86
CA VAL A 63 22.76 -6.79 7.49
C VAL A 63 22.03 -5.65 6.79
N GLN A 64 22.46 -5.26 5.60
CA GLN A 64 21.82 -4.21 4.85
C GLN A 64 20.59 -4.75 4.09
N VAL A 65 19.44 -4.16 4.37
CA VAL A 65 18.19 -4.39 3.65
C VAL A 65 17.94 -3.22 2.70
N VAL A 66 17.72 -3.50 1.42
CA VAL A 66 17.58 -2.48 0.38
C VAL A 66 16.21 -2.58 -0.27
N LEU A 67 15.50 -1.46 -0.32
CA LEU A 67 14.24 -1.30 -1.07
C LEU A 67 14.55 -0.64 -2.41
N LYS A 68 14.14 -1.27 -3.50
CA LYS A 68 14.30 -0.78 -4.88
C LYS A 68 12.95 -0.63 -5.57
N ARG A 69 12.84 0.33 -6.48
CA ARG A 69 11.75 0.46 -7.46
C ARG A 69 12.35 0.38 -8.86
N GLU A 70 11.92 -0.60 -9.65
CA GLU A 70 12.42 -0.77 -11.03
C GLU A 70 13.95 -0.77 -11.13
N GLY A 71 14.62 -1.38 -10.15
CA GLY A 71 16.09 -1.45 -10.08
C GLY A 71 16.79 -0.26 -9.41
N GLN A 72 16.09 0.86 -9.21
CA GLN A 72 16.65 2.02 -8.51
C GLN A 72 16.44 1.93 -7.01
N VAL A 73 17.46 2.25 -6.22
CA VAL A 73 17.40 2.24 -4.76
C VAL A 73 16.51 3.39 -4.28
N VAL A 74 15.46 3.04 -3.55
CA VAL A 74 14.54 3.99 -2.88
C VAL A 74 15.01 4.27 -1.46
N ALA A 75 15.37 3.21 -0.73
CA ALA A 75 15.86 3.31 0.64
C ALA A 75 16.73 2.11 1.00
N ALA A 76 17.61 2.29 1.99
CA ALA A 76 18.40 1.21 2.57
C ALA A 76 18.42 1.38 4.10
N LYS A 77 18.29 0.27 4.83
CA LYS A 77 18.36 0.23 6.30
C LYS A 77 19.12 -1.01 6.74
N ALA A 78 19.76 -0.92 7.90
CA ALA A 78 20.39 -2.06 8.53
C ALA A 78 19.39 -2.79 9.43
N ALA A 79 19.40 -4.13 9.38
CA ALA A 79 18.82 -5.02 10.35
C ALA A 79 19.96 -5.59 11.22
N THR A 80 19.81 -5.58 12.55
CA THR A 80 20.78 -6.15 13.46
C THR A 80 20.09 -7.24 14.26
N PHE A 81 20.70 -8.42 14.33
CA PHE A 81 20.17 -9.59 15.03
C PHE A 81 20.87 -9.73 16.37
N ALA A 82 20.11 -9.87 17.45
CA ALA A 82 20.65 -10.09 18.80
C ALA A 82 20.95 -11.57 19.06
N SER A 83 20.36 -12.47 18.27
CA SER A 83 20.56 -13.92 18.41
C SER A 83 20.83 -14.61 17.06
N ASN A 84 21.28 -15.88 17.14
CA ASN A 84 21.60 -16.67 15.93
C ASN A 84 20.37 -17.17 15.16
N ASP A 85 19.17 -16.99 15.66
CA ASP A 85 17.93 -17.38 15.01
C ASP A 85 16.85 -16.37 15.43
N GLU A 86 16.67 -15.34 14.61
CA GLU A 86 15.83 -14.19 14.96
C GLU A 86 15.21 -13.56 13.72
N THR A 87 13.98 -13.08 13.87
CA THR A 87 13.29 -12.27 12.86
C THR A 87 13.23 -10.81 13.30
N GLN A 88 13.75 -9.93 12.46
CA GLN A 88 13.73 -8.48 12.66
C GLN A 88 12.76 -7.80 11.72
N THR A 89 12.03 -6.79 12.20
CA THR A 89 11.14 -5.97 11.37
C THR A 89 11.82 -4.67 10.99
N VAL A 90 12.06 -4.49 9.70
CA VAL A 90 12.63 -3.26 9.12
C VAL A 90 11.51 -2.45 8.48
N LYS A 91 11.34 -1.19 8.92
CA LYS A 91 10.31 -0.28 8.39
C LYS A 91 10.91 0.67 7.37
N PHE A 92 10.42 0.63 6.13
CA PHE A 92 10.77 1.56 5.07
C PHE A 92 9.66 2.57 4.87
N THR A 93 9.96 3.83 5.15
CA THR A 93 9.05 4.95 4.87
C THR A 93 9.54 5.69 3.64
N PHE A 94 8.68 5.82 2.63
CA PHE A 94 9.02 6.49 1.37
C PHE A 94 7.78 7.19 0.80
N THR A 95 8.00 8.13 -0.12
CA THR A 95 6.95 8.94 -0.72
C THR A 95 6.94 8.72 -2.24
N PRO A 96 5.91 8.07 -2.79
CA PRO A 96 5.77 7.92 -4.24
C PRO A 96 5.57 9.28 -4.93
N ASP A 97 6.26 9.49 -6.04
CA ASP A 97 6.25 10.74 -6.80
C ASP A 97 5.31 10.73 -8.02
N GLN A 98 4.90 9.54 -8.47
CA GLN A 98 4.10 9.35 -9.68
C GLN A 98 2.93 8.40 -9.42
N THR A 99 1.82 8.64 -10.12
CA THR A 99 0.66 7.73 -10.12
C THR A 99 0.91 6.57 -11.07
N GLY A 100 0.42 5.38 -10.70
CA GLY A 100 0.60 4.19 -11.52
C GLY A 100 0.66 2.92 -10.67
N ARG A 101 1.08 1.84 -11.29
CA ARG A 101 1.34 0.58 -10.61
C ARG A 101 2.84 0.28 -10.73
N PHE A 102 3.52 0.21 -9.60
CA PHE A 102 4.96 0.01 -9.54
C PHE A 102 5.29 -1.29 -8.81
N VAL A 103 6.33 -1.95 -9.28
CA VAL A 103 6.90 -3.12 -8.60
C VAL A 103 8.09 -2.65 -7.75
N TYR A 104 7.98 -2.92 -6.47
CA TYR A 104 9.06 -2.72 -5.51
C TYR A 104 9.69 -4.06 -5.18
N THR A 105 11.00 -4.05 -4.98
CA THR A 105 11.77 -5.24 -4.62
C THR A 105 12.58 -4.93 -3.37
N VAL A 106 12.40 -5.75 -2.34
CA VAL A 106 13.26 -5.74 -1.16
C VAL A 106 14.32 -6.82 -1.34
N SER A 107 15.55 -6.54 -0.99
CA SER A 107 16.64 -7.50 -1.07
C SER A 107 17.61 -7.31 0.09
N VAL A 108 18.19 -8.41 0.53
CA VAL A 108 19.39 -8.47 1.39
C VAL A 108 20.56 -9.00 0.56
N ASN A 109 21.78 -8.73 1.01
CA ASN A 109 22.97 -9.26 0.33
C ASN A 109 23.04 -10.78 0.50
N VAL A 110 23.55 -11.46 -0.51
CA VAL A 110 23.88 -12.89 -0.45
C VAL A 110 25.26 -13.07 0.17
N TYR A 111 25.37 -13.94 1.15
CA TYR A 111 26.65 -14.26 1.81
C TYR A 111 27.19 -15.62 1.33
N PRO A 112 28.53 -15.82 1.36
CA PRO A 112 29.18 -17.00 0.73
C PRO A 112 28.72 -18.37 1.26
N ASP A 113 28.31 -18.44 2.51
CA ASP A 113 27.93 -19.70 3.18
C ASP A 113 26.40 -19.84 3.36
N GLU A 114 25.65 -19.08 2.59
CA GLU A 114 24.18 -19.05 2.67
C GLU A 114 23.57 -20.27 1.99
N VAL A 115 22.56 -20.86 2.64
CA VAL A 115 21.95 -22.12 2.18
C VAL A 115 21.03 -21.90 0.99
N VAL A 116 20.27 -20.79 1.00
CA VAL A 116 19.27 -20.46 -0.01
C VAL A 116 19.35 -18.97 -0.35
N ALA A 117 19.87 -18.62 -1.49
CA ALA A 117 19.99 -17.23 -1.94
C ALA A 117 18.68 -16.66 -2.52
N GLU A 118 17.77 -17.53 -2.95
CA GLU A 118 16.49 -17.13 -3.58
C GLU A 118 15.51 -16.47 -2.61
N ASN A 119 15.61 -16.77 -1.30
CA ASN A 119 14.76 -16.19 -0.26
C ASN A 119 15.21 -14.78 0.20
N ASN A 120 16.38 -14.33 -0.29
CA ASN A 120 16.95 -13.00 -0.01
C ASN A 120 16.28 -11.86 -0.76
N THR A 121 15.33 -12.16 -1.62
CA THR A 121 14.63 -11.16 -2.43
C THR A 121 13.14 -11.41 -2.44
N ARG A 122 12.36 -10.33 -2.23
CA ARG A 122 10.90 -10.37 -2.33
C ARG A 122 10.36 -9.13 -3.00
N SER A 123 9.40 -9.31 -3.92
CA SER A 123 8.78 -8.20 -4.63
C SER A 123 7.32 -8.05 -4.24
N PHE A 124 6.84 -6.80 -4.26
CA PHE A 124 5.44 -6.46 -4.09
C PHE A 124 5.02 -5.38 -5.08
N ALA A 125 3.75 -5.35 -5.42
CA ALA A 125 3.18 -4.32 -6.29
C ALA A 125 2.42 -3.30 -5.45
N LEU A 126 2.69 -2.01 -5.69
CA LEU A 126 2.00 -0.90 -5.05
C LEU A 126 1.26 -0.08 -6.12
N LYS A 127 -0.04 0.12 -5.90
CA LYS A 127 -0.84 1.02 -6.72
C LYS A 127 -0.78 2.42 -6.14
N VAL A 128 -0.21 3.37 -6.87
CA VAL A 128 -0.17 4.77 -6.47
C VAL A 128 -1.28 5.53 -7.18
N ILE A 129 -2.18 6.12 -6.40
CA ILE A 129 -3.35 6.87 -6.89
C ILE A 129 -3.22 8.34 -6.49
N ARG A 130 -3.97 9.19 -7.18
CA ARG A 130 -4.05 10.61 -6.81
C ARG A 130 -5.17 10.79 -5.80
N ASP A 131 -4.86 11.46 -4.70
CA ASP A 131 -5.88 11.95 -3.79
C ASP A 131 -6.56 13.17 -4.43
N ARG A 132 -7.87 13.09 -4.63
CA ARG A 132 -8.65 14.19 -5.16
C ARG A 132 -9.60 14.71 -4.10
N VAL A 133 -9.50 15.99 -3.83
CA VAL A 133 -10.47 16.70 -2.98
C VAL A 133 -11.77 16.88 -3.76
N ARG A 134 -12.86 16.30 -3.28
CA ARG A 134 -14.18 16.52 -3.87
C ARG A 134 -14.77 17.82 -3.35
N VAL A 135 -15.03 18.75 -4.25
CA VAL A 135 -15.62 20.06 -3.96
C VAL A 135 -17.00 20.12 -4.59
N LEU A 136 -18.00 20.39 -3.77
CA LEU A 136 -19.36 20.68 -4.21
C LEU A 136 -19.56 22.20 -4.22
N LEU A 137 -19.73 22.79 -5.41
CA LEU A 137 -20.06 24.19 -5.59
C LEU A 137 -21.56 24.31 -5.90
N VAL A 138 -22.30 24.94 -4.99
CA VAL A 138 -23.74 25.21 -5.16
C VAL A 138 -23.95 26.71 -5.25
N ALA A 139 -24.53 27.17 -6.34
CA ALA A 139 -24.80 28.58 -6.58
C ALA A 139 -26.27 28.81 -6.94
N GLY A 140 -26.90 29.86 -6.39
CA GLY A 140 -28.28 30.20 -6.64
C GLY A 140 -28.50 30.78 -8.05
N ARG A 141 -27.47 31.35 -8.66
CA ARG A 141 -27.46 31.90 -10.02
C ARG A 141 -26.02 31.99 -10.56
N PRO A 142 -25.81 31.94 -11.87
CA PRO A 142 -24.51 32.16 -12.47
C PRO A 142 -24.05 33.61 -12.22
N THR A 143 -22.85 33.76 -11.64
CA THR A 143 -22.18 35.05 -11.48
C THR A 143 -20.78 34.98 -12.08
N TRP A 144 -20.17 36.15 -12.30
CA TRP A 144 -18.78 36.19 -12.79
C TRP A 144 -17.81 35.58 -11.77
N ASP A 145 -18.02 35.79 -10.48
CA ASP A 145 -17.18 35.28 -9.40
C ASP A 145 -17.27 33.76 -9.34
N GLU A 146 -18.48 33.18 -9.46
CA GLU A 146 -18.67 31.72 -9.51
C GLU A 146 -17.97 31.13 -10.74
N ARG A 147 -18.10 31.77 -11.91
CA ARG A 147 -17.45 31.32 -13.13
C ARG A 147 -15.92 31.31 -12.99
N PHE A 148 -15.36 32.34 -12.37
CA PHE A 148 -13.93 32.43 -12.10
C PHE A 148 -13.49 31.34 -11.10
N LEU A 149 -14.17 31.20 -9.96
CA LEU A 149 -13.90 30.20 -8.95
C LEU A 149 -13.96 28.78 -9.54
N ARG A 150 -14.99 28.49 -10.32
CA ARG A 150 -15.11 27.22 -11.03
C ARG A 150 -13.96 26.97 -11.99
N GLY A 151 -13.51 27.98 -12.69
CA GLY A 151 -12.35 27.93 -13.57
C GLY A 151 -11.06 27.56 -12.81
N VAL A 152 -10.82 28.21 -11.69
CA VAL A 152 -9.65 27.96 -10.82
C VAL A 152 -9.70 26.53 -10.25
N LEU A 153 -10.84 26.12 -9.70
CA LEU A 153 -10.98 24.78 -9.11
C LEU A 153 -10.86 23.67 -10.15
N ARG A 154 -11.37 23.86 -11.36
CA ARG A 154 -11.22 22.88 -12.46
C ARG A 154 -9.79 22.77 -12.99
N ALA A 155 -9.02 23.85 -12.88
CA ALA A 155 -7.63 23.84 -13.33
C ALA A 155 -6.71 23.04 -12.38
N ASP A 156 -7.11 22.86 -11.12
CA ASP A 156 -6.36 22.04 -10.18
C ASP A 156 -6.63 20.54 -10.41
N ALA A 157 -5.57 19.81 -10.75
CA ALA A 157 -5.63 18.38 -11.00
C ALA A 157 -5.99 17.54 -9.75
N ASN A 158 -5.87 18.12 -8.55
CA ASN A 158 -6.20 17.47 -7.29
C ASN A 158 -7.66 17.74 -6.85
N VAL A 159 -8.40 18.55 -7.61
CA VAL A 159 -9.78 18.88 -7.31
C VAL A 159 -10.72 18.16 -8.28
N GLU A 160 -11.69 17.46 -7.73
CA GLU A 160 -12.87 16.94 -8.45
C GLU A 160 -14.05 17.85 -8.13
N LEU A 161 -14.36 18.75 -9.06
CA LEU A 161 -15.41 19.75 -8.86
C LEU A 161 -16.75 19.24 -9.40
N ILE A 162 -17.76 19.23 -8.53
CA ILE A 162 -19.16 19.06 -8.88
C ILE A 162 -19.85 20.41 -8.65
N SER A 163 -20.46 20.98 -9.70
CA SER A 163 -21.13 22.28 -9.58
C SER A 163 -22.60 22.18 -9.96
N PHE A 164 -23.44 22.74 -9.10
CA PHE A 164 -24.90 22.83 -9.31
C PHE A 164 -25.37 24.29 -9.24
N TYR A 165 -26.38 24.59 -10.07
CA TYR A 165 -27.13 25.86 -10.00
C TYR A 165 -28.53 25.57 -9.47
N ILE A 166 -28.95 26.33 -8.48
CA ILE A 166 -30.34 26.31 -8.00
C ILE A 166 -31.07 27.44 -8.71
N LEU A 167 -31.56 27.16 -9.91
CA LEU A 167 -32.29 28.14 -10.71
C LEU A 167 -33.77 28.19 -10.27
N ARG A 168 -34.04 28.73 -9.09
CA ARG A 168 -35.41 28.94 -8.60
C ARG A 168 -35.79 30.40 -8.61
N ASN A 169 -36.97 30.69 -9.13
CA ASN A 169 -37.65 31.98 -8.97
C ASN A 169 -38.61 31.91 -7.79
N GLN A 170 -38.98 33.07 -7.23
CA GLN A 170 -39.99 33.14 -6.14
C GLN A 170 -41.40 32.62 -6.55
N LEU A 171 -41.60 32.41 -7.87
CA LEU A 171 -42.84 31.89 -8.44
C LEU A 171 -42.82 30.38 -8.70
N ASP A 172 -41.67 29.73 -8.47
CA ASP A 172 -41.56 28.28 -8.62
C ASP A 172 -42.21 27.59 -7.40
N GLU A 173 -43.47 27.19 -7.55
CA GLU A 173 -44.13 26.36 -6.56
C GLU A 173 -43.46 25.00 -6.51
N SER A 174 -43.01 24.59 -5.30
CA SER A 174 -42.58 23.25 -5.09
C SER A 174 -43.79 22.33 -5.14
N GLY A 175 -43.93 21.46 -6.13
CA GLY A 175 -44.96 20.42 -6.15
C GLY A 175 -44.78 19.35 -5.07
N VAL A 176 -44.07 19.66 -3.99
CA VAL A 176 -43.74 18.79 -2.86
C VAL A 176 -44.60 19.20 -1.67
N ALA A 177 -45.16 18.24 -0.96
CA ALA A 177 -45.95 18.47 0.25
C ALA A 177 -45.15 19.25 1.31
N ASP A 178 -45.83 20.04 2.14
CA ASP A 178 -45.19 20.94 3.11
C ASP A 178 -44.26 20.22 4.13
N ASP A 179 -44.56 18.97 4.43
CA ASP A 179 -43.76 18.09 5.29
C ASP A 179 -42.45 17.58 4.63
N GLN A 180 -42.34 17.72 3.30
CA GLN A 180 -41.17 17.29 2.51
C GLN A 180 -40.44 18.48 1.84
N ARG A 181 -40.67 19.69 2.32
CA ARG A 181 -40.07 20.92 1.75
C ARG A 181 -38.54 20.91 1.67
N GLU A 182 -37.89 20.20 2.59
CA GLU A 182 -36.43 20.04 2.56
C GLU A 182 -35.93 19.29 1.31
N LEU A 183 -36.73 18.37 0.78
CA LEU A 183 -36.41 17.62 -0.44
C LEU A 183 -36.64 18.44 -1.72
N SER A 184 -37.34 19.57 -1.63
CA SER A 184 -37.68 20.43 -2.76
C SER A 184 -36.58 21.43 -3.15
N LEU A 185 -35.48 21.46 -2.41
CA LEU A 185 -34.41 22.47 -2.55
C LEU A 185 -33.41 22.17 -3.68
N ILE A 186 -33.47 21.01 -4.31
CA ILE A 186 -32.51 20.60 -5.34
C ILE A 186 -33.27 20.26 -6.63
N PRO A 187 -33.43 21.20 -7.57
CA PRO A 187 -33.75 20.81 -8.94
C PRO A 187 -32.53 20.10 -9.50
N PHE A 188 -32.69 18.82 -9.84
CA PHE A 188 -31.68 18.12 -10.62
C PHE A 188 -31.55 18.78 -12.01
N PRO A 189 -30.30 18.86 -12.56
CA PRO A 189 -30.09 19.30 -13.93
C PRO A 189 -30.66 18.32 -14.94
#